data_74dda33c4c1422a5cde8c5f7b0b44400
#
_entry.id   74dda33c4c1422a5cde8c5f7b0b44400
#
_cell.length_a   1.000
_cell.length_b   1.000
_cell.length_c   1.000
_cell.angle_alpha   90.00
_cell.angle_beta   90.00
_cell.angle_gamma   90.00
#
_symmetry.space_group_name_H-M   'P 1'
#
loop_
_entity.id
_entity.type
_entity.pdbx_description
1 polymer ?
#
loop_
_entity_poly.entity_id
_entity_poly.type
_entity_poly.pdbx_seq_one_letter_code
_entity_poly.pdbx_strand_id
1 'polypeptide(L)'
;MRILLIRHGDPDYENDTLTEKGCREAELLAKRALSLHMGKCYVSPLGRAQRTALPSLEAAGCKAETVEWLQEFPAKLDVNKAPELAEAYPDIEKEGEKYRPRIVWDMAPGYLTEHEEYMDKINWRHSLVAKCSDMEDVYDKVTKEFDTLLAKHGYVRENGYYRVEKESTETITLFCHFGLICVLLSHLWNVSPFTLWNSFALAPTSVTEVVTEERKQGIAYFRGLKIGD
;
A
#
# COMPACT_ATOMS: atom_id res chain seq x y z
N MET A 1 -4.87 -11.56 14.97
CA MET A 1 -4.12 -10.32 14.72
C MET A 1 -4.95 -9.37 13.87
N ARG A 2 -4.77 -8.06 14.02
CA ARG A 2 -5.45 -7.02 13.23
C ARG A 2 -4.42 -6.05 12.65
N ILE A 3 -4.59 -5.68 11.39
CA ILE A 3 -3.77 -4.68 10.71
C ILE A 3 -4.65 -3.51 10.31
N LEU A 4 -4.26 -2.29 10.69
CA LEU A 4 -4.85 -1.05 10.20
C LEU A 4 -3.88 -0.41 9.20
N LEU A 5 -4.32 -0.22 7.97
CA LEU A 5 -3.60 0.50 6.93
C LEU A 5 -4.26 1.86 6.77
N ILE A 6 -3.51 2.93 7.06
CA ILE A 6 -4.03 4.31 7.06
C ILE A 6 -3.31 5.09 5.97
N ARG A 7 -4.08 5.60 5.01
CA ARG A 7 -3.54 6.49 3.97
C ARG A 7 -3.30 7.89 4.57
N HIS A 8 -2.21 8.54 4.16
CA HIS A 8 -1.96 9.95 4.53
C HIS A 8 -3.11 10.87 4.11
N GLY A 9 -3.25 12.02 4.79
CA GLY A 9 -4.20 13.08 4.46
C GLY A 9 -3.90 13.75 3.11
N ASP A 10 -4.75 14.69 2.69
CA ASP A 10 -4.60 15.43 1.44
C ASP A 10 -3.21 16.06 1.34
N PRO A 11 -2.37 15.70 0.32
CA PRO A 11 -0.95 15.99 0.31
C PRO A 11 -0.60 17.30 -0.37
N ASP A 12 0.39 17.99 0.18
CA ASP A 12 1.24 18.93 -0.52
C ASP A 12 2.50 18.20 -0.96
N TYR A 13 2.53 17.75 -2.21
CA TYR A 13 3.64 16.96 -2.74
C TYR A 13 4.93 17.76 -2.90
N GLU A 14 4.85 19.07 -3.13
CA GLU A 14 6.02 19.93 -3.32
C GLU A 14 6.85 20.02 -2.04
N ASN A 15 6.18 20.16 -0.90
CA ASN A 15 6.81 20.30 0.42
C ASN A 15 6.83 19.00 1.24
N ASP A 16 6.37 17.87 0.65
CA ASP A 16 6.18 16.56 1.32
C ASP A 16 5.47 16.70 2.67
N THR A 17 4.35 17.44 2.68
CA THR A 17 3.55 17.67 3.88
C THR A 17 2.05 17.52 3.58
N LEU A 18 1.19 18.03 4.44
CA LEU A 18 -0.25 18.08 4.23
C LEU A 18 -0.69 19.47 3.81
N THR A 19 -1.71 19.55 2.96
CA THR A 19 -2.45 20.79 2.75
C THR A 19 -3.21 21.17 4.02
N GLU A 20 -3.78 22.37 4.04
CA GLU A 20 -4.68 22.79 5.13
C GLU A 20 -5.89 21.83 5.29
N LYS A 21 -6.41 21.32 4.18
CA LYS A 21 -7.45 20.29 4.16
C LYS A 21 -6.93 18.99 4.79
N GLY A 22 -5.74 18.53 4.39
CA GLY A 22 -5.10 17.32 4.93
C GLY A 22 -4.83 17.42 6.43
N CYS A 23 -4.47 18.59 6.95
CA CYS A 23 -4.34 18.81 8.39
C CYS A 23 -5.67 18.61 9.12
N ARG A 24 -6.79 19.15 8.58
CA ARG A 24 -8.13 18.94 9.15
C ARG A 24 -8.56 17.47 9.09
N GLU A 25 -8.23 16.77 8.01
CA GLU A 25 -8.48 15.32 7.87
C GLU A 25 -7.72 14.52 8.93
N ALA A 26 -6.45 14.83 9.19
CA ALA A 26 -5.63 14.20 10.23
C ALA A 26 -6.19 14.44 11.65
N GLU A 27 -6.71 15.64 11.93
CA GLU A 27 -7.39 15.96 13.19
C GLU A 27 -8.70 15.18 13.36
N LEU A 28 -9.46 14.95 12.28
CA LEU A 28 -10.67 14.13 12.29
C LEU A 28 -10.33 12.65 12.52
N LEU A 29 -9.28 12.15 11.90
CA LEU A 29 -8.76 10.81 12.16
C LEU A 29 -8.35 10.64 13.62
N ALA A 30 -7.69 11.64 14.22
CA ALA A 30 -7.28 11.62 15.62
C ALA A 30 -8.45 11.45 16.60
N LYS A 31 -9.63 11.98 16.28
CA LYS A 31 -10.85 11.78 17.09
C LYS A 31 -11.31 10.31 17.13
N ARG A 32 -10.93 9.54 16.10
CA ARG A 32 -11.23 8.08 16.02
C ARG A 32 -10.12 7.23 16.66
N ALA A 33 -8.93 7.80 16.90
CA ALA A 33 -7.72 7.06 17.28
C ALA A 33 -7.93 6.14 18.51
N LEU A 34 -8.63 6.63 19.53
CA LEU A 34 -8.93 5.83 20.74
C LEU A 34 -9.82 4.63 20.43
N SER A 35 -10.84 4.79 19.58
CA SER A 35 -11.75 3.72 19.20
C SER A 35 -11.13 2.72 18.23
N LEU A 36 -10.10 3.13 17.51
CA LEU A 36 -9.37 2.25 16.59
C LEU A 36 -8.48 1.24 17.31
N HIS A 37 -8.09 1.49 18.58
CA HIS A 37 -7.17 0.61 19.32
C HIS A 37 -5.92 0.28 18.50
N MET A 38 -5.16 1.29 18.11
CA MET A 38 -4.11 1.23 17.06
C MET A 38 -2.96 0.25 17.38
N GLY A 39 -2.75 -0.12 18.64
CA GLY A 39 -1.69 -1.04 19.04
C GLY A 39 -0.29 -0.53 18.71
N LYS A 40 0.56 -1.38 18.14
CA LYS A 40 1.90 -0.99 17.72
C LYS A 40 1.84 -0.24 16.37
N CYS A 41 2.38 0.98 16.37
CA CYS A 41 2.30 1.87 15.21
C CYS A 41 3.63 1.94 14.46
N TYR A 42 3.52 1.95 13.13
CA TYR A 42 4.61 2.15 12.18
C TYR A 42 4.23 3.25 11.22
N VAL A 43 5.19 4.03 10.76
CA VAL A 43 4.92 5.16 9.88
C VAL A 43 5.96 5.26 8.77
N SER A 44 5.51 5.65 7.59
CA SER A 44 6.35 6.00 6.44
C SER A 44 7.34 7.11 6.79
N PRO A 45 8.55 7.13 6.22
CA PRO A 45 9.48 8.24 6.39
C PRO A 45 9.01 9.54 5.73
N LEU A 46 8.04 9.49 4.81
CA LEU A 46 7.58 10.68 4.07
C LEU A 46 6.76 11.62 4.95
N GLY A 47 7.05 12.93 4.83
CA GLY A 47 6.53 13.96 5.71
C GLY A 47 5.00 14.01 5.79
N ARG A 48 4.27 13.82 4.67
CA ARG A 48 2.81 13.77 4.63
C ARG A 48 2.22 12.64 5.49
N ALA A 49 2.89 11.46 5.55
CA ALA A 49 2.45 10.36 6.41
C ALA A 49 2.78 10.63 7.88
N GLN A 50 3.95 11.20 8.17
CA GLN A 50 4.34 11.63 9.52
C GLN A 50 3.36 12.66 10.07
N ARG A 51 3.01 13.68 9.28
CA ARG A 51 2.05 14.71 9.66
C ARG A 51 0.63 14.16 9.87
N THR A 52 0.24 13.14 9.12
CA THR A 52 -1.05 12.46 9.31
C THR A 52 -1.07 11.67 10.62
N ALA A 53 0.01 10.96 10.92
CA ALA A 53 0.10 10.08 12.09
C ALA A 53 0.12 10.88 13.41
N LEU A 54 0.82 12.01 13.44
CA LEU A 54 1.12 12.77 14.67
C LEU A 54 -0.10 13.05 15.56
N PRO A 55 -1.20 13.66 15.08
CA PRO A 55 -2.36 13.93 15.93
C PRO A 55 -3.01 12.66 16.51
N SER A 56 -3.04 11.58 15.73
CA SER A 56 -3.60 10.29 16.16
C SER A 56 -2.73 9.62 17.22
N LEU A 57 -1.40 9.68 17.08
CA LEU A 57 -0.45 9.13 18.03
C LEU A 57 -0.50 9.90 19.36
N GLU A 58 -0.59 11.24 19.32
CA GLU A 58 -0.75 12.08 20.48
C GLU A 58 -2.05 11.78 21.23
N ALA A 59 -3.18 11.71 20.51
CA ALA A 59 -4.49 11.40 21.08
C ALA A 59 -4.53 10.01 21.73
N ALA A 60 -3.84 9.03 21.16
CA ALA A 60 -3.78 7.65 21.69
C ALA A 60 -2.67 7.45 22.74
N GLY A 61 -1.81 8.45 22.98
CA GLY A 61 -0.67 8.34 23.91
C GLY A 61 0.37 7.31 23.48
N CYS A 62 0.54 7.07 22.19
CA CYS A 62 1.46 6.07 21.64
C CYS A 62 2.53 6.70 20.72
N LYS A 63 3.52 5.88 20.35
CA LYS A 63 4.59 6.28 19.43
C LYS A 63 4.60 5.35 18.22
N ALA A 64 5.08 5.86 17.09
CA ALA A 64 5.30 5.06 15.91
C ALA A 64 6.80 4.87 15.64
N GLU A 65 7.15 3.71 15.11
CA GLU A 65 8.46 3.39 14.54
C GLU A 65 8.46 3.82 13.08
N THR A 66 9.42 4.65 12.66
CA THR A 66 9.58 4.99 11.25
C THR A 66 10.27 3.84 10.51
N VAL A 67 9.67 3.39 9.40
CA VAL A 67 10.21 2.30 8.58
C VAL A 67 10.26 2.69 7.12
N GLU A 68 11.44 2.56 6.51
CA GLU A 68 11.75 3.05 5.17
C GLU A 68 10.88 2.43 4.06
N TRP A 69 10.57 1.14 4.17
CA TRP A 69 9.77 0.45 3.15
C TRP A 69 8.27 0.83 3.15
N LEU A 70 7.81 1.62 4.14
CA LEU A 70 6.45 2.16 4.16
C LEU A 70 6.27 3.42 3.31
N GLN A 71 7.30 3.92 2.63
CA GLN A 71 7.17 5.02 1.67
C GLN A 71 6.19 4.65 0.53
N GLU A 72 5.73 5.66 -0.22
CA GLU A 72 4.89 5.38 -1.39
C GLU A 72 5.62 4.45 -2.35
N PHE A 73 4.88 3.51 -2.96
CA PHE A 73 5.46 2.50 -3.85
C PHE A 73 6.27 3.18 -4.96
N PRO A 74 7.61 3.11 -4.93
CA PRO A 74 8.46 4.04 -5.68
C PRO A 74 8.74 3.59 -7.11
N ALA A 75 8.21 2.44 -7.54
CA ALA A 75 8.53 1.87 -8.85
C ALA A 75 8.24 2.86 -10.00
N LYS A 76 9.19 3.00 -10.92
CA LYS A 76 9.13 3.90 -12.05
C LYS A 76 9.13 3.14 -13.37
N LEU A 77 8.15 3.49 -14.21
CA LEU A 77 8.04 3.03 -15.59
C LEU A 77 8.81 3.95 -16.52
N ASP A 78 9.64 3.37 -17.39
CA ASP A 78 10.27 4.05 -18.52
C ASP A 78 9.56 3.65 -19.81
N VAL A 79 8.58 4.46 -20.22
CA VAL A 79 7.80 4.24 -21.46
C VAL A 79 8.67 4.35 -22.72
N ASN A 80 9.85 4.98 -22.65
CA ASN A 80 10.75 5.04 -23.81
C ASN A 80 11.29 3.64 -24.21
N LYS A 81 11.25 2.66 -23.32
CA LYS A 81 11.62 1.27 -23.62
C LYS A 81 10.56 0.51 -24.43
N ALA A 82 9.29 0.94 -24.31
CA ALA A 82 8.14 0.38 -25.02
C ALA A 82 7.12 1.49 -25.27
N PRO A 83 7.27 2.28 -26.37
CA PRO A 83 6.43 3.45 -26.65
C PRO A 83 4.93 3.15 -26.76
N GLU A 84 4.55 1.92 -27.08
CA GLU A 84 3.16 1.44 -27.09
C GLU A 84 2.48 1.56 -25.72
N LEU A 85 3.24 1.54 -24.64
CA LEU A 85 2.70 1.79 -23.30
C LEU A 85 2.13 3.21 -23.10
N ALA A 86 2.40 4.14 -24.02
CA ALA A 86 1.77 5.47 -23.96
C ALA A 86 0.23 5.38 -24.10
N GLU A 87 -0.30 4.35 -24.73
CA GLU A 87 -1.75 4.10 -24.80
C GLU A 87 -2.33 3.72 -23.45
N ALA A 88 -1.54 3.03 -22.62
CA ALA A 88 -1.92 2.68 -21.26
C ALA A 88 -1.92 3.87 -20.29
N TYR A 89 -1.19 4.93 -20.62
CA TYR A 89 -1.01 6.11 -19.76
C TYR A 89 -1.25 7.40 -20.57
N PRO A 90 -2.51 7.76 -20.86
CA PRO A 90 -2.86 8.84 -21.78
C PRO A 90 -2.42 10.23 -21.33
N ASP A 91 -2.15 10.42 -20.04
CA ASP A 91 -1.67 11.66 -19.43
C ASP A 91 -0.16 11.70 -19.20
N ILE A 92 0.61 10.80 -19.86
CA ILE A 92 2.05 10.78 -19.72
C ILE A 92 2.71 12.02 -20.34
N GLU A 93 3.54 12.69 -19.55
CA GLU A 93 4.24 13.89 -19.96
C GLU A 93 5.48 13.57 -20.81
N LYS A 94 5.80 14.50 -21.72
CA LYS A 94 7.04 14.47 -22.51
C LYS A 94 7.96 15.62 -22.13
N GLU A 95 9.25 15.36 -22.22
CA GLU A 95 10.30 16.36 -22.19
C GLU A 95 11.10 16.26 -23.51
N GLY A 96 10.80 17.20 -24.43
CA GLY A 96 11.23 17.09 -25.82
C GLY A 96 10.60 15.87 -26.52
N GLU A 97 11.43 14.99 -27.07
CA GLU A 97 10.96 13.77 -27.76
C GLU A 97 10.79 12.55 -26.81
N LYS A 98 11.23 12.66 -25.55
CA LYS A 98 11.22 11.55 -24.58
C LYS A 98 10.07 11.66 -23.60
N TYR A 99 9.50 10.53 -23.23
CA TYR A 99 8.56 10.43 -22.11
C TYR A 99 9.29 10.57 -20.77
N ARG A 100 8.69 11.29 -19.83
CA ARG A 100 9.15 11.34 -18.44
C ARG A 100 8.85 10.01 -17.73
N PRO A 101 9.70 9.58 -16.77
CA PRO A 101 9.39 8.42 -15.95
C PRO A 101 8.05 8.60 -15.23
N ARG A 102 7.23 7.54 -15.20
CA ARG A 102 5.92 7.54 -14.57
C ARG A 102 5.83 6.50 -13.45
N ILE A 103 4.87 6.69 -12.55
CA ILE A 103 4.45 5.64 -11.62
C ILE A 103 3.78 4.49 -12.40
N VAL A 104 3.82 3.26 -11.85
CA VAL A 104 3.36 2.06 -12.57
C VAL A 104 1.84 1.83 -12.50
N TRP A 105 1.12 2.54 -11.64
CA TRP A 105 -0.35 2.49 -11.55
C TRP A 105 -1.00 3.66 -12.33
N ASP A 106 -2.32 3.84 -12.25
CA ASP A 106 -3.13 4.79 -13.01
C ASP A 106 -3.21 4.45 -14.51
N MET A 107 -3.21 3.17 -14.82
CA MET A 107 -3.38 2.66 -16.17
C MET A 107 -4.81 2.91 -16.67
N ALA A 108 -4.97 3.24 -17.95
CA ALA A 108 -6.28 3.37 -18.57
C ALA A 108 -7.07 2.05 -18.47
N PRO A 109 -8.33 2.08 -17.98
CA PRO A 109 -9.11 0.84 -17.77
C PRO A 109 -9.30 -0.01 -19.02
N GLY A 110 -9.45 0.63 -20.22
CA GLY A 110 -9.55 -0.09 -21.49
C GLY A 110 -8.33 -0.93 -21.78
N TYR A 111 -7.14 -0.35 -21.63
CA TYR A 111 -5.88 -1.08 -21.82
C TYR A 111 -5.77 -2.27 -20.86
N LEU A 112 -6.11 -2.05 -19.59
CA LEU A 112 -6.05 -3.12 -18.58
C LEU A 112 -6.99 -4.29 -18.90
N THR A 113 -8.19 -4.03 -19.42
CA THR A 113 -9.17 -5.07 -19.76
C THR A 113 -8.80 -5.86 -21.02
N GLU A 114 -8.02 -5.27 -21.92
CA GLU A 114 -7.53 -5.93 -23.14
C GLU A 114 -6.27 -6.79 -22.90
N HIS A 115 -5.64 -6.63 -21.72
CA HIS A 115 -4.36 -7.27 -21.36
C HIS A 115 -4.52 -8.05 -20.04
N GLU A 116 -5.12 -9.23 -20.13
CA GLU A 116 -5.48 -10.06 -18.97
C GLU A 116 -4.30 -10.42 -18.06
N GLU A 117 -3.07 -10.46 -18.59
CA GLU A 117 -1.86 -10.76 -17.83
C GLU A 117 -1.65 -9.78 -16.65
N TYR A 118 -2.08 -8.53 -16.76
CA TYR A 118 -1.98 -7.57 -15.66
C TYR A 118 -2.85 -7.95 -14.46
N MET A 119 -4.00 -8.59 -14.70
CA MET A 119 -4.93 -9.00 -13.64
C MET A 119 -4.56 -10.34 -13.02
N ASP A 120 -3.74 -11.14 -13.68
CA ASP A 120 -3.31 -12.45 -13.17
C ASP A 120 -2.26 -12.30 -12.06
N LYS A 121 -2.41 -13.06 -10.97
CA LYS A 121 -1.56 -12.99 -9.76
C LYS A 121 -0.08 -13.31 -9.99
N ILE A 122 0.26 -13.95 -11.12
CA ILE A 122 1.63 -14.35 -11.46
C ILE A 122 2.07 -13.63 -12.73
N ASN A 123 1.22 -13.62 -13.77
CA ASN A 123 1.60 -13.20 -15.12
C ASN A 123 1.85 -11.67 -15.20
N TRP A 124 1.32 -10.85 -14.28
CA TRP A 124 1.65 -9.43 -14.23
C TRP A 124 3.17 -9.16 -14.20
N ARG A 125 3.96 -10.09 -13.64
CA ARG A 125 5.44 -10.01 -13.61
C ARG A 125 6.07 -10.12 -15.00
N HIS A 126 5.35 -10.68 -15.95
CA HIS A 126 5.78 -10.83 -17.36
C HIS A 126 5.17 -9.77 -18.27
N SER A 127 4.36 -8.86 -17.70
CA SER A 127 3.76 -7.75 -18.43
C SER A 127 4.80 -6.77 -18.97
N LEU A 128 4.38 -5.96 -19.92
CA LEU A 128 5.28 -4.97 -20.54
C LEU A 128 5.68 -3.89 -19.52
N VAL A 129 4.77 -3.50 -18.61
CA VAL A 129 5.07 -2.55 -17.53
C VAL A 129 6.14 -3.11 -16.59
N ALA A 130 6.04 -4.40 -16.19
CA ALA A 130 7.06 -5.01 -15.34
C ALA A 130 8.43 -5.03 -16.02
N LYS A 131 8.49 -5.37 -17.31
CA LYS A 131 9.74 -5.38 -18.09
C LYS A 131 10.37 -3.99 -18.32
N CYS A 132 9.55 -2.95 -18.35
CA CYS A 132 10.00 -1.58 -18.58
C CYS A 132 10.17 -0.75 -17.29
N SER A 133 10.03 -1.36 -16.14
CA SER A 133 10.17 -0.75 -14.81
C SER A 133 11.03 -1.59 -13.88
N ASP A 134 11.24 -1.10 -12.67
CA ASP A 134 11.86 -1.82 -11.56
C ASP A 134 10.81 -2.39 -10.57
N MET A 135 9.54 -2.44 -11.00
CA MET A 135 8.43 -2.75 -10.09
C MET A 135 8.50 -4.14 -9.48
N GLU A 136 9.05 -5.13 -10.18
CA GLU A 136 9.16 -6.49 -9.67
C GLU A 136 10.12 -6.55 -8.47
N ASP A 137 11.32 -5.98 -8.62
CA ASP A 137 12.33 -5.93 -7.55
C ASP A 137 11.83 -5.13 -6.35
N VAL A 138 11.16 -4.00 -6.60
CA VAL A 138 10.58 -3.14 -5.55
C VAL A 138 9.45 -3.87 -4.83
N TYR A 139 8.57 -4.55 -5.57
CA TYR A 139 7.48 -5.35 -5.01
C TYR A 139 8.02 -6.45 -4.09
N ASP A 140 9.01 -7.21 -4.55
CA ASP A 140 9.58 -8.31 -3.79
C ASP A 140 10.31 -7.80 -2.53
N LYS A 141 11.01 -6.68 -2.62
CA LYS A 141 11.63 -6.03 -1.46
C LYS A 141 10.59 -5.60 -0.43
N VAL A 142 9.55 -4.88 -0.85
CA VAL A 142 8.50 -4.38 0.05
C VAL A 142 7.75 -5.53 0.72
N THR A 143 7.33 -6.53 -0.03
CA THR A 143 6.57 -7.67 0.50
C THR A 143 7.40 -8.54 1.42
N LYS A 144 8.70 -8.70 1.18
CA LYS A 144 9.63 -9.38 2.07
C LYS A 144 9.79 -8.64 3.41
N GLU A 145 9.92 -7.32 3.38
CA GLU A 145 9.98 -6.51 4.61
C GLU A 145 8.67 -6.59 5.40
N PHE A 146 7.54 -6.58 4.69
CA PHE A 146 6.24 -6.75 5.31
C PHE A 146 6.08 -8.14 5.96
N ASP A 147 6.45 -9.21 5.26
CA ASP A 147 6.46 -10.57 5.83
C ASP A 147 7.40 -10.67 7.04
N THR A 148 8.55 -9.98 7.00
CA THR A 148 9.48 -9.90 8.15
C THR A 148 8.81 -9.21 9.35
N LEU A 149 8.03 -8.16 9.10
CA LEU A 149 7.24 -7.50 10.14
C LEU A 149 6.19 -8.46 10.70
N LEU A 150 5.42 -9.15 9.87
CA LEU A 150 4.38 -10.09 10.31
C LEU A 150 4.97 -11.28 11.07
N ALA A 151 6.15 -11.77 10.69
CA ALA A 151 6.86 -12.82 11.40
C ALA A 151 7.23 -12.41 12.84
N LYS A 152 7.62 -11.16 13.09
CA LYS A 152 7.84 -10.63 14.45
C LYS A 152 6.58 -10.67 15.32
N HIS A 153 5.40 -10.71 14.68
CA HIS A 153 4.10 -10.82 15.34
C HIS A 153 3.52 -12.25 15.32
N GLY A 154 4.33 -13.24 14.92
CA GLY A 154 3.97 -14.66 14.97
C GLY A 154 3.33 -15.24 13.71
N TYR A 155 3.38 -14.52 12.57
CA TYR A 155 2.79 -14.94 11.30
C TYR A 155 3.86 -15.08 10.22
N VAL A 156 4.27 -16.30 9.90
CA VAL A 156 5.32 -16.60 8.93
C VAL A 156 4.72 -16.99 7.59
N ARG A 157 5.08 -16.28 6.51
CA ARG A 157 4.57 -16.55 5.16
C ARG A 157 4.99 -17.92 4.64
N GLU A 158 4.03 -18.70 4.14
CA GLU A 158 4.22 -19.98 3.45
C GLU A 158 3.27 -20.12 2.27
N ASN A 159 3.79 -20.22 1.04
CA ASN A 159 3.01 -20.55 -0.17
C ASN A 159 1.67 -19.78 -0.33
N GLY A 160 1.62 -18.51 0.07
CA GLY A 160 0.42 -17.67 -0.09
C GLY A 160 -0.55 -17.68 1.11
N TYR A 161 -0.20 -18.35 2.20
CA TYR A 161 -0.86 -18.27 3.52
C TYR A 161 0.18 -17.99 4.59
N TYR A 162 -0.24 -17.89 5.86
CA TYR A 162 0.65 -17.67 6.99
C TYR A 162 0.58 -18.83 7.97
N ARG A 163 1.73 -19.39 8.32
CA ARG A 163 1.84 -20.31 9.44
C ARG A 163 1.86 -19.49 10.73
N VAL A 164 1.02 -19.89 11.67
CA VAL A 164 0.89 -19.22 12.98
C VAL A 164 1.84 -19.87 13.95
N GLU A 165 2.89 -19.15 14.33
CA GLU A 165 3.84 -19.58 15.37
C GLU A 165 3.37 -19.17 16.76
N LYS A 166 2.64 -18.05 16.82
CA LYS A 166 2.05 -17.51 18.04
C LYS A 166 0.75 -16.82 17.71
N GLU A 167 -0.34 -17.32 18.25
CA GLU A 167 -1.64 -16.62 18.17
C GLU A 167 -1.54 -15.23 18.79
N SER A 168 -2.11 -14.25 18.13
CA SER A 168 -2.05 -12.86 18.55
C SER A 168 -3.37 -12.16 18.31
N THR A 169 -3.83 -11.42 19.31
CA THR A 169 -4.96 -10.47 19.23
C THR A 169 -4.46 -9.03 19.05
N GLU A 170 -3.15 -8.85 18.87
CA GLU A 170 -2.54 -7.54 18.72
C GLU A 170 -3.05 -6.81 17.47
N THR A 171 -3.05 -5.49 17.56
CA THR A 171 -3.23 -4.61 16.41
C THR A 171 -1.89 -4.01 16.05
N ILE A 172 -1.58 -3.97 14.76
CA ILE A 172 -0.54 -3.11 14.19
C ILE A 172 -1.19 -2.08 13.29
N THR A 173 -0.66 -0.87 13.31
CA THR A 173 -1.15 0.25 12.49
C THR A 173 -0.01 0.77 11.63
N LEU A 174 -0.25 0.87 10.32
CA LEU A 174 0.70 1.35 9.34
C LEU A 174 0.18 2.65 8.72
N PHE A 175 0.83 3.78 9.01
CA PHE A 175 0.53 5.05 8.36
C PHE A 175 1.38 5.15 7.09
N CYS A 176 0.73 5.12 5.93
CA CYS A 176 1.41 4.97 4.65
C CYS A 176 0.63 5.59 3.48
N HIS A 177 0.64 4.99 2.29
CA HIS A 177 0.26 5.58 1.03
C HIS A 177 -0.63 4.64 0.22
N PHE A 178 -1.37 5.17 -0.75
CA PHE A 178 -2.32 4.43 -1.56
C PHE A 178 -1.68 3.29 -2.36
N GLY A 179 -0.65 3.60 -3.17
CA GLY A 179 -0.02 2.60 -4.02
C GLY A 179 0.61 1.47 -3.21
N LEU A 180 1.23 1.82 -2.07
CA LEU A 180 1.79 0.84 -1.15
C LEU A 180 0.70 -0.02 -0.49
N ILE A 181 -0.41 0.57 -0.02
CA ILE A 181 -1.53 -0.20 0.57
C ILE A 181 -2.01 -1.27 -0.40
N CYS A 182 -2.19 -0.92 -1.68
CA CYS A 182 -2.57 -1.88 -2.70
C CYS A 182 -1.54 -3.00 -2.88
N VAL A 183 -0.24 -2.70 -2.82
CA VAL A 183 0.83 -3.72 -2.86
C VAL A 183 0.74 -4.66 -1.66
N LEU A 184 0.59 -4.15 -0.44
CA LEU A 184 0.49 -4.98 0.76
C LEU A 184 -0.75 -5.87 0.73
N LEU A 185 -1.89 -5.33 0.31
CA LEU A 185 -3.14 -6.09 0.18
C LEU A 185 -3.05 -7.13 -0.95
N SER A 186 -2.43 -6.80 -2.08
CA SER A 186 -2.23 -7.75 -3.18
C SER A 186 -1.41 -8.97 -2.73
N HIS A 187 -0.39 -8.73 -1.92
CA HIS A 187 0.43 -9.78 -1.32
C HIS A 187 -0.35 -10.64 -0.31
N LEU A 188 -1.11 -10.02 0.59
CA LEU A 188 -1.93 -10.75 1.55
C LEU A 188 -3.00 -11.62 0.88
N TRP A 189 -3.61 -11.14 -0.20
CA TRP A 189 -4.73 -11.78 -0.87
C TRP A 189 -4.34 -12.61 -2.09
N ASN A 190 -3.06 -12.66 -2.45
CA ASN A 190 -2.54 -13.39 -3.61
C ASN A 190 -3.22 -12.98 -4.93
N VAL A 191 -3.37 -11.68 -5.14
CA VAL A 191 -3.88 -11.09 -6.39
C VAL A 191 -2.84 -10.16 -7.01
N SER A 192 -3.04 -9.77 -8.26
CA SER A 192 -2.19 -8.78 -8.90
C SER A 192 -2.32 -7.41 -8.24
N PRO A 193 -1.24 -6.64 -8.04
CA PRO A 193 -1.32 -5.26 -7.57
C PRO A 193 -2.10 -4.36 -8.53
N PHE A 194 -2.05 -4.62 -9.84
CA PHE A 194 -2.85 -3.89 -10.84
C PHE A 194 -4.36 -4.02 -10.60
N THR A 195 -4.81 -5.20 -10.16
CA THR A 195 -6.22 -5.41 -9.77
C THR A 195 -6.65 -4.42 -8.70
N LEU A 196 -5.83 -4.22 -7.66
CA LEU A 196 -6.20 -3.36 -6.53
C LEU A 196 -6.01 -1.88 -6.84
N TRP A 197 -4.96 -1.50 -7.56
CA TRP A 197 -4.75 -0.12 -8.00
C TRP A 197 -5.91 0.40 -8.86
N ASN A 198 -6.52 -0.46 -9.68
CA ASN A 198 -7.62 -0.08 -10.56
C ASN A 198 -9.02 -0.33 -9.95
N SER A 199 -9.11 -1.05 -8.82
CA SER A 199 -10.41 -1.36 -8.19
C SER A 199 -10.69 -0.55 -6.93
N PHE A 200 -9.66 0.02 -6.29
CA PHE A 200 -9.81 0.76 -5.06
C PHE A 200 -9.64 2.26 -5.25
N ALA A 201 -10.45 3.01 -4.51
CA ALA A 201 -10.28 4.44 -4.31
C ALA A 201 -10.27 4.70 -2.79
N LEU A 202 -9.08 4.64 -2.19
CA LEU A 202 -8.91 4.91 -0.77
C LEU A 202 -8.81 6.43 -0.54
N ALA A 203 -9.77 7.01 0.19
CA ALA A 203 -9.74 8.44 0.50
C ALA A 203 -8.55 8.81 1.39
N PRO A 204 -8.07 10.07 1.37
CA PRO A 204 -7.13 10.57 2.35
C PRO A 204 -7.61 10.30 3.79
N THR A 205 -6.71 9.90 4.68
CA THR A 205 -6.96 9.46 6.08
C THR A 205 -7.92 8.28 6.27
N SER A 206 -8.32 7.63 5.18
CA SER A 206 -9.14 6.41 5.29
C SER A 206 -8.38 5.27 5.95
N VAL A 207 -9.14 4.40 6.62
CA VAL A 207 -8.64 3.24 7.34
C VAL A 207 -9.09 1.96 6.65
N THR A 208 -8.14 1.13 6.25
CA THR A 208 -8.41 -0.23 5.79
C THR A 208 -8.05 -1.19 6.91
N GLU A 209 -8.99 -2.04 7.29
CA GLU A 209 -8.87 -2.99 8.39
C GLU A 209 -8.80 -4.42 7.84
N VAL A 210 -7.73 -5.13 8.21
CA VAL A 210 -7.48 -6.51 7.83
C VAL A 210 -7.31 -7.35 9.09
N VAL A 211 -7.92 -8.53 9.12
CA VAL A 211 -7.87 -9.43 10.29
C VAL A 211 -7.43 -10.83 9.89
N THR A 212 -6.74 -11.52 10.78
CA THR A 212 -6.43 -12.94 10.60
C THR A 212 -7.64 -13.81 10.81
N GLU A 213 -7.81 -14.84 9.99
CA GLU A 213 -8.77 -15.91 10.15
C GLU A 213 -8.05 -17.25 10.09
N GLU A 214 -8.25 -18.08 11.11
CA GLU A 214 -7.75 -19.45 11.18
C GLU A 214 -8.92 -20.43 11.07
N ARG A 215 -9.16 -21.00 9.89
CA ARG A 215 -10.13 -22.09 9.69
C ARG A 215 -9.53 -23.47 9.96
N LYS A 216 -8.20 -23.53 9.96
CA LYS A 216 -7.40 -24.68 10.34
C LYS A 216 -6.34 -24.20 11.33
N GLN A 217 -6.23 -24.86 12.47
CA GLN A 217 -5.26 -24.50 13.50
C GLN A 217 -3.84 -24.36 12.91
N GLY A 218 -3.17 -23.28 13.24
CA GLY A 218 -1.83 -22.99 12.81
C GLY A 218 -1.70 -22.43 11.39
N ILE A 219 -2.84 -22.21 10.66
CA ILE A 219 -2.86 -21.66 9.32
C ILE A 219 -3.78 -20.45 9.26
N ALA A 220 -3.23 -19.27 9.04
CA ALA A 220 -3.97 -18.02 8.95
C ALA A 220 -4.03 -17.47 7.52
N TYR A 221 -5.16 -16.84 7.21
CA TYR A 221 -5.34 -15.93 6.09
C TYR A 221 -5.69 -14.54 6.61
N PHE A 222 -5.30 -13.51 5.88
CA PHE A 222 -5.69 -12.13 6.18
C PHE A 222 -6.95 -11.76 5.37
N ARG A 223 -8.01 -11.34 6.07
CA ARG A 223 -9.31 -10.98 5.48
C ARG A 223 -9.57 -9.50 5.63
N GLY A 224 -9.96 -8.84 4.54
CA GLY A 224 -10.43 -7.46 4.59
C GLY A 224 -11.76 -7.37 5.34
N LEU A 225 -11.79 -6.61 6.41
CA LEU A 225 -13.01 -6.36 7.19
C LEU A 225 -13.65 -5.04 6.80
N LYS A 226 -12.81 -4.02 6.56
CA LYS A 226 -13.20 -2.70 6.04
C LYS A 226 -12.17 -2.21 5.04
N ILE A 227 -12.62 -1.56 3.99
CA ILE A 227 -11.77 -1.01 2.96
C ILE A 227 -12.06 0.48 2.81
N GLY A 228 -11.08 1.33 3.19
CA GLY A 228 -11.19 2.78 3.01
C GLY A 228 -12.28 3.47 3.84
N ASP A 229 -12.53 2.99 5.05
CA ASP A 229 -13.53 3.54 5.99
C ASP A 229 -13.11 4.88 6.60
#